data_11abf2daca226ab559ef055f294686ee
#
_entry.id   11abf2daca226ab559ef055f294686ee
#
_cell.length_a   1.000
_cell.length_b   1.000
_cell.length_c   1.000
_cell.angle_alpha   90.00
_cell.angle_beta   90.00
_cell.angle_gamma   90.00
#
_symmetry.space_group_name_H-M   'P 1'
#
loop_
_entity.id
_entity.type
_entity.pdbx_description
1 polymer ?
#
loop_
_entity_poly.entity_id
_entity_poly.type
_entity_poly.pdbx_seq_one_letter_code
_entity_poly.pdbx_strand_id
1 'polypeptide(L)'
;AGTSEAAGTTEAATDSEAVTGVKAGFIFLHDENSTYDLNFLNAAKAACEKLGIEYMTKTNIPEGQEAYEAACELADAGCNFIFADSFGHEDYIIEAAKEYPNVQFSHATGTKAHTEGLDNFHNAFASIYDGRYLAGIVAGMKLNEMIANGDITEDQAKMGYVGAYTYAEVMSGYTSFFLGARSVCPSATMDVTFTGSWYDETAEKEAANKLIEGGCVLISQHADSMGAPTACETAGVPNVSYNGSTEAACPNTFLVSSRVNWEPYFEYAIKCVADGTPIDTDWCGTLETGSVELSDL
;
A
#
# COMPACT_ATOMS: atom_id res chain seq x y z
N ALA A 1 9.60 -1.13 -64.57
CA ALA A 1 10.51 -0.78 -63.47
C ALA A 1 9.68 -0.50 -62.26
N GLY A 2 9.53 -1.47 -61.37
CA GLY A 2 8.86 -1.31 -60.10
C GLY A 2 9.86 -1.58 -58.97
N THR A 3 10.10 -0.62 -58.15
CA THR A 3 10.90 -0.74 -56.95
C THR A 3 10.01 -1.15 -55.79
N SER A 4 10.31 -2.31 -55.21
CA SER A 4 9.73 -2.81 -53.96
C SER A 4 10.42 -2.14 -52.79
N GLU A 5 9.69 -1.40 -51.97
CA GLU A 5 10.13 -0.93 -50.65
C GLU A 5 9.85 -2.04 -49.61
N ALA A 6 10.89 -2.51 -48.96
CA ALA A 6 10.79 -3.41 -47.84
C ALA A 6 10.54 -2.56 -46.57
N ALA A 7 9.38 -2.76 -45.94
CA ALA A 7 9.08 -2.24 -44.60
C ALA A 7 9.93 -2.99 -43.59
N GLY A 8 10.86 -2.29 -42.96
CA GLY A 8 11.59 -2.76 -41.80
C GLY A 8 10.69 -2.72 -40.58
N THR A 9 10.32 -3.85 -40.02
CA THR A 9 9.80 -4.02 -38.70
C THR A 9 10.93 -3.78 -37.71
N THR A 10 10.91 -2.65 -37.04
CA THR A 10 11.71 -2.42 -35.82
C THR A 10 11.07 -3.25 -34.70
N GLU A 11 11.66 -4.41 -34.44
CA GLU A 11 11.47 -5.08 -33.14
C GLU A 11 12.03 -4.15 -32.07
N ALA A 12 11.16 -3.68 -31.18
CA ALA A 12 11.58 -3.07 -29.94
C ALA A 12 12.31 -4.17 -29.15
N ALA A 13 13.62 -4.02 -29.02
CA ALA A 13 14.41 -4.82 -28.09
C ALA A 13 13.91 -4.49 -26.70
N THR A 14 13.15 -5.39 -26.08
CA THR A 14 12.98 -5.42 -24.66
C THR A 14 14.33 -5.81 -24.08
N ASP A 15 15.10 -4.80 -23.60
CA ASP A 15 16.23 -5.05 -22.73
C ASP A 15 15.66 -5.77 -21.50
N SER A 16 15.83 -7.10 -21.45
CA SER A 16 15.47 -7.86 -20.26
C SER A 16 16.50 -7.50 -19.20
N GLU A 17 16.07 -6.78 -18.19
CA GLU A 17 16.87 -6.47 -16.98
C GLU A 17 17.12 -7.73 -16.13
N ALA A 18 17.15 -8.90 -16.74
CA ALA A 18 17.26 -10.19 -16.07
C ALA A 18 18.50 -10.26 -15.17
N VAL A 19 18.31 -10.63 -13.93
CA VAL A 19 19.36 -10.88 -12.95
C VAL A 19 19.51 -12.37 -12.67
N THR A 20 20.63 -12.77 -12.10
CA THR A 20 20.91 -14.17 -11.76
C THR A 20 21.31 -14.32 -10.29
N GLY A 21 21.14 -15.53 -9.74
CA GLY A 21 21.61 -15.85 -8.40
C GLY A 21 20.66 -15.37 -7.29
N VAL A 22 19.47 -14.90 -7.60
CA VAL A 22 18.44 -14.51 -6.64
C VAL A 22 17.23 -15.41 -6.74
N LYS A 23 16.75 -15.86 -5.59
CA LYS A 23 15.42 -16.43 -5.39
C LYS A 23 14.76 -15.63 -4.28
N ALA A 24 13.59 -15.06 -4.56
CA ALA A 24 12.87 -14.20 -3.62
C ALA A 24 11.77 -14.96 -2.87
N GLY A 25 11.55 -14.60 -1.61
CA GLY A 25 10.45 -15.07 -0.78
C GLY A 25 9.64 -13.89 -0.23
N PHE A 26 8.32 -14.01 -0.24
CA PHE A 26 7.42 -12.96 0.23
C PHE A 26 6.42 -13.49 1.23
N ILE A 27 6.23 -12.76 2.32
CA ILE A 27 5.32 -13.09 3.42
C ILE A 27 4.28 -11.99 3.52
N PHE A 28 3.00 -12.35 3.44
CA PHE A 28 1.87 -11.45 3.47
C PHE A 28 0.92 -11.81 4.61
N LEU A 29 0.42 -10.79 5.32
CA LEU A 29 -0.52 -10.98 6.43
C LEU A 29 -1.84 -11.58 5.96
N HIS A 30 -2.35 -11.11 4.81
CA HIS A 30 -3.59 -11.57 4.20
C HIS A 30 -3.34 -12.05 2.75
N ASP A 31 -4.32 -11.93 1.91
CA ASP A 31 -4.30 -12.33 0.51
C ASP A 31 -4.83 -11.19 -0.42
N GLU A 32 -5.19 -11.53 -1.63
CA GLU A 32 -5.69 -10.60 -2.65
C GLU A 32 -6.99 -9.85 -2.27
N ASN A 33 -7.68 -10.26 -1.22
CA ASN A 33 -8.88 -9.57 -0.74
C ASN A 33 -8.55 -8.32 0.09
N SER A 34 -7.33 -8.23 0.61
CA SER A 34 -6.81 -7.03 1.28
C SER A 34 -6.24 -6.06 0.27
N THR A 35 -6.66 -4.81 0.30
CA THR A 35 -6.14 -3.76 -0.61
C THR A 35 -4.66 -3.48 -0.37
N TYR A 36 -4.19 -3.62 0.87
CA TYR A 36 -2.78 -3.47 1.25
C TYR A 36 -1.94 -4.61 0.69
N ASP A 37 -2.28 -5.86 1.01
CA ASP A 37 -1.51 -7.04 0.59
C ASP A 37 -1.51 -7.22 -0.93
N LEU A 38 -2.61 -6.89 -1.61
CA LEU A 38 -2.72 -7.00 -3.07
C LEU A 38 -1.65 -6.14 -3.79
N ASN A 39 -1.32 -4.96 -3.27
CA ASN A 39 -0.26 -4.13 -3.84
C ASN A 39 1.10 -4.83 -3.80
N PHE A 40 1.42 -5.51 -2.69
CA PHE A 40 2.66 -6.28 -2.58
C PHE A 40 2.66 -7.51 -3.47
N LEU A 41 1.56 -8.24 -3.53
CA LEU A 41 1.40 -9.40 -4.42
C LEU A 41 1.65 -9.03 -5.88
N ASN A 42 1.03 -7.94 -6.34
CA ASN A 42 1.19 -7.45 -7.70
C ASN A 42 2.63 -7.00 -7.98
N ALA A 43 3.22 -6.24 -7.06
CA ALA A 43 4.58 -5.73 -7.19
C ALA A 43 5.63 -6.87 -7.16
N ALA A 44 5.45 -7.86 -6.28
CA ALA A 44 6.33 -9.02 -6.21
C ALA A 44 6.33 -9.80 -7.53
N LYS A 45 5.13 -10.04 -8.07
CA LYS A 45 4.97 -10.70 -9.36
C LYS A 45 5.63 -9.89 -10.48
N ALA A 46 5.29 -8.59 -10.60
CA ALA A 46 5.80 -7.74 -11.67
C ALA A 46 7.33 -7.62 -11.63
N ALA A 47 7.92 -7.35 -10.47
CA ALA A 47 9.36 -7.22 -10.32
C ALA A 47 10.10 -8.53 -10.61
N CYS A 48 9.61 -9.66 -10.09
CA CYS A 48 10.25 -10.96 -10.30
C CYS A 48 10.15 -11.43 -11.76
N GLU A 49 9.00 -11.24 -12.41
CA GLU A 49 8.83 -11.54 -13.84
C GLU A 49 9.74 -10.67 -14.72
N LYS A 50 9.81 -9.36 -14.44
CA LYS A 50 10.68 -8.41 -15.13
C LYS A 50 12.16 -8.77 -15.00
N LEU A 51 12.58 -9.15 -13.80
CA LEU A 51 13.97 -9.52 -13.51
C LEU A 51 14.30 -10.99 -13.84
N GLY A 52 13.30 -11.78 -14.24
CA GLY A 52 13.48 -13.17 -14.65
C GLY A 52 13.91 -14.11 -13.52
N ILE A 53 13.51 -13.83 -12.27
CA ILE A 53 13.90 -14.63 -11.10
C ILE A 53 12.76 -15.53 -10.61
N GLU A 54 13.16 -16.62 -9.94
CA GLU A 54 12.23 -17.48 -9.20
C GLU A 54 11.80 -16.82 -7.90
N TYR A 55 10.52 -16.96 -7.54
CA TYR A 55 10.01 -16.45 -6.27
C TYR A 55 8.94 -17.36 -5.65
N MET A 56 8.75 -17.23 -4.36
CA MET A 56 7.75 -17.92 -3.56
C MET A 56 6.95 -16.91 -2.74
N THR A 57 5.66 -17.18 -2.55
CA THR A 57 4.78 -16.34 -1.72
C THR A 57 4.12 -17.17 -0.62
N LYS A 58 3.93 -16.58 0.54
CA LYS A 58 3.15 -17.12 1.65
C LYS A 58 2.12 -16.07 2.07
N THR A 59 0.86 -16.41 1.95
CA THR A 59 -0.27 -15.55 2.33
C THR A 59 -0.90 -16.02 3.64
N ASN A 60 -1.68 -15.14 4.27
CA ASN A 60 -2.39 -15.42 5.53
C ASN A 60 -1.45 -15.83 6.67
N ILE A 61 -0.29 -15.17 6.76
CA ILE A 61 0.70 -15.38 7.81
C ILE A 61 0.46 -14.38 8.95
N PRO A 62 0.02 -14.84 10.13
CA PRO A 62 -0.25 -13.95 11.26
C PRO A 62 0.96 -13.14 11.73
N GLU A 63 0.70 -12.03 12.41
CA GLU A 63 1.71 -11.23 13.11
C GLU A 63 2.14 -11.91 14.40
N GLY A 64 2.90 -13.00 14.28
CA GLY A 64 3.30 -13.87 15.38
C GLY A 64 4.46 -14.78 14.99
N GLN A 65 4.63 -15.85 15.77
CA GLN A 65 5.66 -16.86 15.56
C GLN A 65 5.61 -17.49 14.16
N GLU A 66 4.43 -17.53 13.55
CA GLU A 66 4.20 -18.03 12.20
C GLU A 66 4.98 -17.21 11.14
N ALA A 67 5.21 -15.91 11.39
CA ALA A 67 6.00 -15.07 10.50
C ALA A 67 7.50 -15.48 10.54
N TYR A 68 8.03 -15.78 11.71
CA TYR A 68 9.38 -16.33 11.85
C TYR A 68 9.49 -17.69 11.15
N GLU A 69 8.56 -18.61 11.42
CA GLU A 69 8.54 -19.94 10.80
C GLU A 69 8.45 -19.84 9.27
N ALA A 70 7.59 -18.97 8.74
CA ALA A 70 7.48 -18.72 7.32
C ALA A 70 8.79 -18.20 6.71
N ALA A 71 9.48 -17.30 7.39
CA ALA A 71 10.78 -16.77 6.96
C ALA A 71 11.85 -17.86 6.93
N CYS A 72 11.92 -18.71 7.97
CA CYS A 72 12.86 -19.84 8.03
C CYS A 72 12.58 -20.86 6.90
N GLU A 73 11.31 -21.20 6.66
CA GLU A 73 10.93 -22.11 5.57
C GLU A 73 11.32 -21.58 4.18
N LEU A 74 11.18 -20.27 3.95
CA LEU A 74 11.60 -19.65 2.69
C LEU A 74 13.13 -19.66 2.55
N ALA A 75 13.88 -19.38 3.64
CA ALA A 75 15.33 -19.45 3.65
C ALA A 75 15.82 -20.89 3.38
N ASP A 76 15.23 -21.89 4.02
CA ASP A 76 15.52 -23.31 3.81
C ASP A 76 15.17 -23.78 2.39
N ALA A 77 14.17 -23.16 1.76
CA ALA A 77 13.81 -23.38 0.37
C ALA A 77 14.76 -22.69 -0.64
N GLY A 78 15.81 -22.02 -0.15
CA GLY A 78 16.86 -21.39 -0.95
C GLY A 78 16.56 -19.93 -1.34
N CYS A 79 15.57 -19.27 -0.75
CA CYS A 79 15.39 -17.84 -0.92
C CYS A 79 16.54 -17.09 -0.24
N ASN A 80 17.18 -16.18 -0.97
CA ASN A 80 18.25 -15.31 -0.46
C ASN A 80 17.86 -13.83 -0.36
N PHE A 81 16.64 -13.50 -0.77
CA PHE A 81 15.92 -12.27 -0.44
C PHE A 81 14.53 -12.62 0.09
N ILE A 82 14.19 -12.18 1.29
CA ILE A 82 12.89 -12.46 1.94
C ILE A 82 12.28 -11.14 2.43
N PHE A 83 11.05 -10.92 2.08
CA PHE A 83 10.30 -9.70 2.41
C PHE A 83 9.01 -10.04 3.16
N ALA A 84 8.67 -9.21 4.18
CA ALA A 84 7.40 -9.29 4.88
C ALA A 84 6.68 -7.94 4.89
N ASP A 85 5.36 -7.94 4.71
CA ASP A 85 4.60 -6.74 4.45
C ASP A 85 3.95 -6.08 5.66
N SER A 86 3.68 -6.81 6.73
CA SER A 86 2.87 -6.27 7.82
C SER A 86 3.71 -5.72 8.98
N PHE A 87 3.24 -4.61 9.55
CA PHE A 87 3.92 -3.92 10.67
C PHE A 87 4.29 -4.85 11.82
N GLY A 88 3.39 -5.72 12.23
CA GLY A 88 3.60 -6.66 13.34
C GLY A 88 4.48 -7.88 13.01
N HIS A 89 4.90 -8.06 11.77
CA HIS A 89 5.87 -9.11 11.40
C HIS A 89 7.31 -8.75 11.84
N GLU A 90 7.63 -7.48 12.11
CA GLU A 90 9.00 -6.96 12.18
C GLU A 90 9.91 -7.75 13.12
N ASP A 91 9.50 -7.96 14.38
CA ASP A 91 10.32 -8.64 15.38
C ASP A 91 10.65 -10.07 14.99
N TYR A 92 9.71 -10.77 14.39
CA TYR A 92 9.88 -12.15 13.94
C TYR A 92 10.79 -12.28 12.73
N ILE A 93 10.76 -11.30 11.83
CA ILE A 93 11.69 -11.25 10.68
C ILE A 93 13.11 -10.89 11.14
N ILE A 94 13.27 -10.03 12.16
CA ILE A 94 14.56 -9.74 12.79
C ILE A 94 15.15 -11.01 13.41
N GLU A 95 14.35 -11.85 14.09
CA GLU A 95 14.79 -13.13 14.62
C GLU A 95 15.29 -14.06 13.52
N ALA A 96 14.56 -14.17 12.42
CA ALA A 96 15.00 -14.96 11.26
C ALA A 96 16.29 -14.42 10.64
N ALA A 97 16.44 -13.09 10.54
CA ALA A 97 17.66 -12.46 10.03
C ALA A 97 18.90 -12.79 10.87
N LYS A 98 18.75 -12.87 12.19
CA LYS A 98 19.82 -13.29 13.10
C LYS A 98 20.24 -14.74 12.89
N GLU A 99 19.32 -15.61 12.52
CA GLU A 99 19.58 -17.04 12.29
C GLU A 99 20.17 -17.33 10.90
N TYR A 100 19.77 -16.55 9.90
CA TYR A 100 20.19 -16.72 8.50
C TYR A 100 21.05 -15.54 8.01
N PRO A 101 22.30 -15.39 8.47
CA PRO A 101 23.12 -14.20 8.18
C PRO A 101 23.50 -14.02 6.71
N ASN A 102 23.32 -15.05 5.88
CA ASN A 102 23.60 -15.00 4.44
C ASN A 102 22.35 -14.68 3.58
N VAL A 103 21.18 -14.52 4.19
CA VAL A 103 19.92 -14.15 3.55
C VAL A 103 19.63 -12.70 3.85
N GLN A 104 19.21 -11.93 2.85
CA GLN A 104 18.77 -10.55 3.03
C GLN A 104 17.28 -10.53 3.37
N PHE A 105 16.94 -9.91 4.47
CA PHE A 105 15.57 -9.74 4.94
C PHE A 105 15.15 -8.28 4.85
N SER A 106 13.93 -8.06 4.44
CA SER A 106 13.35 -6.73 4.36
C SER A 106 11.92 -6.72 4.87
N HIS A 107 11.51 -5.59 5.44
CA HIS A 107 10.22 -5.46 6.08
C HIS A 107 9.58 -4.11 5.78
N ALA A 108 8.30 -4.12 5.40
CA ALA A 108 7.56 -2.89 5.14
C ALA A 108 7.07 -2.24 6.43
N THR A 109 7.17 -0.91 6.46
CA THR A 109 6.63 -0.04 7.51
C THR A 109 7.26 -0.18 8.88
N GLY A 110 8.24 -1.08 9.05
CA GLY A 110 8.99 -1.23 10.27
C GLY A 110 9.93 -0.05 10.57
N THR A 111 10.46 -0.04 11.79
CA THR A 111 11.24 1.09 12.31
C THR A 111 12.53 0.67 13.03
N LYS A 112 12.88 -0.61 13.01
CA LYS A 112 13.95 -1.14 13.87
C LYS A 112 15.27 -1.42 13.15
N ALA A 113 15.33 -1.39 11.81
CA ALA A 113 16.52 -1.77 11.07
C ALA A 113 17.77 -0.97 11.51
N HIS A 114 17.65 0.36 11.64
CA HIS A 114 18.77 1.22 12.07
C HIS A 114 19.17 1.05 13.54
N THR A 115 18.32 0.47 14.38
CA THR A 115 18.65 0.21 15.80
C THR A 115 19.13 -1.19 16.06
N GLU A 116 18.72 -2.17 15.25
CA GLU A 116 19.18 -3.56 15.37
C GLU A 116 20.64 -3.76 14.90
N GLY A 117 21.08 -2.96 13.93
CA GLY A 117 22.46 -2.98 13.44
C GLY A 117 22.83 -4.29 12.72
N LEU A 118 21.87 -4.94 12.06
CA LEU A 118 22.08 -6.13 11.25
C LEU A 118 22.34 -5.73 9.80
N ASP A 119 23.40 -6.25 9.20
CA ASP A 119 23.76 -5.98 7.80
C ASP A 119 22.78 -6.64 6.80
N ASN A 120 21.92 -7.53 7.27
CA ASN A 120 20.99 -8.31 6.46
C ASN A 120 19.51 -8.09 6.85
N PHE A 121 19.19 -7.00 7.55
CA PHE A 121 17.81 -6.62 7.85
C PHE A 121 17.57 -5.14 7.50
N HIS A 122 16.50 -4.87 6.74
CA HIS A 122 16.21 -3.58 6.15
C HIS A 122 14.75 -3.21 6.32
N ASN A 123 14.46 -1.94 6.54
CA ASN A 123 13.10 -1.41 6.49
C ASN A 123 12.83 -0.72 5.14
N ALA A 124 11.61 -0.87 4.65
CA ALA A 124 11.11 -0.16 3.49
C ALA A 124 9.83 0.59 3.86
N PHE A 125 9.74 1.84 3.47
CA PHE A 125 8.58 2.69 3.65
C PHE A 125 8.26 3.43 2.36
N ALA A 126 7.00 3.74 2.13
CA ALA A 126 6.60 4.68 1.09
C ALA A 126 5.83 5.81 1.74
N SER A 127 6.10 7.05 1.32
CA SER A 127 5.48 8.27 1.86
C SER A 127 4.00 8.35 1.46
N ILE A 128 3.21 7.36 1.85
CA ILE A 128 1.79 7.26 1.51
C ILE A 128 0.99 8.48 1.98
N TYR A 129 1.45 9.17 3.03
CA TYR A 129 0.86 10.41 3.50
C TYR A 129 0.84 11.51 2.42
N ASP A 130 1.79 11.52 1.48
CA ASP A 130 1.77 12.45 0.34
C ASP A 130 0.60 12.14 -0.60
N GLY A 131 0.40 10.87 -0.91
CA GLY A 131 -0.77 10.41 -1.67
C GLY A 131 -2.09 10.67 -0.93
N ARG A 132 -2.07 10.53 0.40
CA ARG A 132 -3.24 10.86 1.24
C ARG A 132 -3.55 12.36 1.21
N TYR A 133 -2.54 13.23 1.19
CA TYR A 133 -2.74 14.67 1.01
C TYR A 133 -3.43 14.98 -0.31
N LEU A 134 -2.94 14.41 -1.42
CA LEU A 134 -3.56 14.58 -2.74
C LEU A 134 -4.99 14.03 -2.80
N ALA A 135 -5.22 12.86 -2.23
CA ALA A 135 -6.56 12.29 -2.10
C ALA A 135 -7.49 13.18 -1.24
N GLY A 136 -6.93 13.84 -0.22
CA GLY A 136 -7.61 14.84 0.58
C GLY A 136 -8.04 16.06 -0.25
N ILE A 137 -7.21 16.53 -1.17
CA ILE A 137 -7.58 17.60 -2.12
C ILE A 137 -8.81 17.17 -2.93
N VAL A 138 -8.84 15.95 -3.46
CA VAL A 138 -10.01 15.42 -4.20
C VAL A 138 -11.25 15.40 -3.30
N ALA A 139 -11.12 14.96 -2.06
CA ALA A 139 -12.22 14.99 -1.08
C ALA A 139 -12.73 16.42 -0.85
N GLY A 140 -11.83 17.37 -0.65
CA GLY A 140 -12.18 18.79 -0.46
C GLY A 140 -12.87 19.41 -1.69
N MET A 141 -12.43 19.05 -2.90
CA MET A 141 -13.09 19.44 -4.14
C MET A 141 -14.50 18.88 -4.22
N LYS A 142 -14.71 17.62 -3.81
CA LYS A 142 -16.03 16.99 -3.76
C LYS A 142 -16.94 17.68 -2.75
N LEU A 143 -16.45 18.03 -1.57
CA LEU A 143 -17.20 18.80 -0.59
C LEU A 143 -17.63 20.17 -1.16
N ASN A 144 -16.73 20.88 -1.86
CA ASN A 144 -17.06 22.14 -2.51
C ASN A 144 -18.13 21.98 -3.62
N GLU A 145 -18.07 20.90 -4.39
CA GLU A 145 -19.10 20.56 -5.37
C GLU A 145 -20.47 20.37 -4.70
N MET A 146 -20.52 19.60 -3.61
CA MET A 146 -21.75 19.36 -2.84
C MET A 146 -22.31 20.64 -2.24
N ILE A 147 -21.45 21.54 -1.74
CA ILE A 147 -21.86 22.87 -1.26
C ILE A 147 -22.43 23.71 -2.40
N ALA A 148 -21.75 23.77 -3.54
CA ALA A 148 -22.17 24.56 -4.71
C ALA A 148 -23.50 24.06 -5.29
N ASN A 149 -23.74 22.74 -5.25
CA ASN A 149 -25.01 22.15 -5.68
C ASN A 149 -26.16 22.34 -4.67
N GLY A 150 -25.85 22.75 -3.45
CA GLY A 150 -26.83 22.86 -2.37
C GLY A 150 -27.19 21.53 -1.69
N ASP A 151 -26.39 20.49 -1.91
CA ASP A 151 -26.56 19.17 -1.27
C ASP A 151 -26.25 19.25 0.23
N ILE A 152 -25.27 20.08 0.59
CA ILE A 152 -24.85 20.38 1.95
C ILE A 152 -24.55 21.87 2.12
N THR A 153 -24.51 22.34 3.37
CA THR A 153 -24.01 23.67 3.72
C THR A 153 -22.54 23.61 4.14
N GLU A 154 -21.85 24.75 4.24
CA GLU A 154 -20.43 24.78 4.65
C GLU A 154 -20.21 24.16 6.04
N ASP A 155 -21.13 24.36 6.99
CA ASP A 155 -21.07 23.78 8.33
C ASP A 155 -21.37 22.27 8.36
N GLN A 156 -21.90 21.72 7.29
CA GLN A 156 -22.13 20.29 7.11
C GLN A 156 -20.97 19.56 6.39
N ALA A 157 -19.90 20.26 6.00
CA ALA A 157 -18.76 19.68 5.29
C ALA A 157 -17.91 18.84 6.26
N LYS A 158 -18.47 17.74 6.77
CA LYS A 158 -17.82 16.84 7.72
C LYS A 158 -17.49 15.51 7.05
N MET A 159 -16.19 15.16 7.08
CA MET A 159 -15.68 13.87 6.63
C MET A 159 -15.62 12.87 7.80
N GLY A 160 -15.66 11.59 7.47
CA GLY A 160 -15.37 10.51 8.40
C GLY A 160 -14.13 9.73 7.96
N TYR A 161 -13.39 9.19 8.90
CA TYR A 161 -12.21 8.39 8.64
C TYR A 161 -12.19 7.13 9.51
N VAL A 162 -12.13 5.96 8.85
CA VAL A 162 -12.04 4.66 9.51
C VAL A 162 -10.59 4.21 9.50
N GLY A 163 -9.93 4.25 10.66
CA GLY A 163 -8.56 3.78 10.84
C GLY A 163 -8.50 2.38 11.44
N ALA A 164 -7.42 1.65 11.16
CA ALA A 164 -7.15 0.35 11.77
C ALA A 164 -6.65 0.55 13.21
N TYR A 165 -5.48 1.15 13.37
CA TYR A 165 -4.82 1.37 14.66
C TYR A 165 -4.35 2.82 14.81
N THR A 166 -4.01 3.20 16.05
CA THR A 166 -3.43 4.52 16.38
C THR A 166 -1.91 4.55 16.19
N TYR A 167 -1.40 3.91 15.15
CA TYR A 167 0.01 3.95 14.81
C TYR A 167 0.37 5.20 13.99
N ALA A 168 1.64 5.59 14.02
CA ALA A 168 2.13 6.80 13.35
C ALA A 168 1.79 6.83 11.85
N GLU A 169 1.88 5.71 11.16
CA GLU A 169 1.53 5.59 9.74
C GLU A 169 0.05 5.97 9.49
N VAL A 170 -0.88 5.38 10.26
CA VAL A 170 -2.32 5.67 10.15
C VAL A 170 -2.60 7.13 10.51
N MET A 171 -1.96 7.63 11.58
CA MET A 171 -2.12 9.01 12.05
C MET A 171 -1.60 10.02 11.02
N SER A 172 -0.44 9.77 10.42
CA SER A 172 0.09 10.61 9.35
C SER A 172 -0.84 10.61 8.13
N GLY A 173 -1.44 9.46 7.81
CA GLY A 173 -2.39 9.31 6.70
C GLY A 173 -3.64 10.18 6.87
N TYR A 174 -4.36 10.07 7.99
CA TYR A 174 -5.57 10.87 8.17
C TYR A 174 -5.27 12.36 8.39
N THR A 175 -4.13 12.68 9.00
CA THR A 175 -3.71 14.08 9.17
C THR A 175 -3.44 14.72 7.82
N SER A 176 -2.69 14.07 6.95
CA SER A 176 -2.40 14.57 5.59
C SER A 176 -3.67 14.67 4.74
N PHE A 177 -4.53 13.66 4.79
CA PHE A 177 -5.84 13.69 4.13
C PHE A 177 -6.68 14.89 4.55
N PHE A 178 -6.78 15.14 5.85
CA PHE A 178 -7.51 16.27 6.39
C PHE A 178 -6.91 17.61 5.96
N LEU A 179 -5.58 17.76 6.03
CA LEU A 179 -4.90 18.98 5.59
C LEU A 179 -5.09 19.22 4.09
N GLY A 180 -5.05 18.17 3.27
CA GLY A 180 -5.33 18.24 1.83
C GLY A 180 -6.75 18.73 1.55
N ALA A 181 -7.75 18.18 2.22
CA ALA A 181 -9.14 18.61 2.08
C ALA A 181 -9.33 20.08 2.48
N ARG A 182 -8.75 20.48 3.61
CA ARG A 182 -8.84 21.87 4.09
C ARG A 182 -8.09 22.88 3.22
N SER A 183 -7.10 22.45 2.46
CA SER A 183 -6.39 23.35 1.54
C SER A 183 -7.31 23.92 0.45
N VAL A 184 -8.38 23.21 0.10
CA VAL A 184 -9.37 23.64 -0.93
C VAL A 184 -10.76 23.85 -0.36
N CYS A 185 -11.14 23.22 0.73
CA CYS A 185 -12.41 23.40 1.45
C CYS A 185 -12.13 23.76 2.92
N PRO A 186 -11.89 25.04 3.25
CA PRO A 186 -11.48 25.46 4.61
C PRO A 186 -12.50 25.15 5.71
N SER A 187 -13.78 24.99 5.39
CA SER A 187 -14.83 24.60 6.32
C SER A 187 -14.84 23.12 6.68
N ALA A 188 -14.07 22.28 5.96
CA ALA A 188 -14.04 20.84 6.19
C ALA A 188 -13.64 20.51 7.64
N THR A 189 -14.39 19.62 8.25
CA THR A 189 -14.09 18.96 9.53
C THR A 189 -14.00 17.46 9.35
N MET A 190 -13.46 16.73 10.33
CA MET A 190 -13.32 15.28 10.21
C MET A 190 -13.43 14.59 11.57
N ASP A 191 -14.24 13.54 11.62
CA ASP A 191 -14.28 12.59 12.72
C ASP A 191 -13.46 11.35 12.35
N VAL A 192 -12.67 10.84 13.31
CA VAL A 192 -11.83 9.64 13.13
C VAL A 192 -12.24 8.58 14.13
N THR A 193 -12.36 7.34 13.68
CA THR A 193 -12.60 6.17 14.54
C THR A 193 -11.67 5.03 14.17
N PHE A 194 -11.45 4.10 15.09
CA PHE A 194 -10.52 2.98 14.90
C PHE A 194 -11.22 1.65 15.16
N THR A 195 -10.90 0.65 14.33
CA THR A 195 -11.45 -0.71 14.46
C THR A 195 -10.61 -1.61 15.38
N GLY A 196 -9.31 -1.34 15.51
CA GLY A 196 -8.36 -2.18 16.22
C GLY A 196 -7.91 -3.41 15.43
N SER A 197 -8.12 -3.39 14.11
CA SER A 197 -7.70 -4.45 13.18
C SER A 197 -7.29 -3.85 11.85
N TRP A 198 -6.31 -4.46 11.17
CA TRP A 198 -5.96 -4.09 9.80
C TRP A 198 -7.06 -4.50 8.81
N TYR A 199 -7.68 -5.64 9.04
CA TYR A 199 -8.75 -6.18 8.19
C TYR A 199 -9.87 -6.76 9.05
N ASP A 200 -11.01 -6.08 9.11
CA ASP A 200 -12.26 -6.56 9.68
C ASP A 200 -13.42 -5.90 8.94
N GLU A 201 -13.94 -6.59 7.93
CA GLU A 201 -14.98 -6.06 7.05
C GLU A 201 -16.23 -5.62 7.82
N THR A 202 -16.63 -6.39 8.83
CA THR A 202 -17.80 -6.07 9.66
C THR A 202 -17.55 -4.82 10.50
N ALA A 203 -16.44 -4.76 11.23
CA ALA A 203 -16.10 -3.62 12.06
C ALA A 203 -15.88 -2.33 11.26
N GLU A 204 -15.22 -2.42 10.09
CA GLU A 204 -15.01 -1.30 9.18
C GLU A 204 -16.34 -0.77 8.62
N LYS A 205 -17.25 -1.67 8.21
CA LYS A 205 -18.60 -1.32 7.75
C LYS A 205 -19.43 -0.65 8.84
N GLU A 206 -19.42 -1.20 10.06
CA GLU A 206 -20.13 -0.61 11.19
C GLU A 206 -19.57 0.76 11.57
N ALA A 207 -18.24 0.92 11.57
CA ALA A 207 -17.57 2.19 11.82
C ALA A 207 -17.98 3.26 10.80
N ALA A 208 -17.94 2.92 9.50
CA ALA A 208 -18.38 3.82 8.44
C ALA A 208 -19.85 4.22 8.58
N ASN A 209 -20.74 3.28 8.86
CA ASN A 209 -22.16 3.56 9.08
C ASN A 209 -22.37 4.51 10.25
N LYS A 210 -21.68 4.32 11.38
CA LYS A 210 -21.77 5.22 12.54
C LYS A 210 -21.30 6.64 12.22
N LEU A 211 -20.23 6.78 11.43
CA LEU A 211 -19.75 8.09 10.97
C LEU A 211 -20.79 8.78 10.07
N ILE A 212 -21.41 8.03 9.14
CA ILE A 212 -22.46 8.54 8.25
C ILE A 212 -23.70 8.97 9.08
N GLU A 213 -24.15 8.14 10.03
CA GLU A 213 -25.25 8.46 10.95
C GLU A 213 -24.91 9.69 11.81
N GLY A 214 -23.63 9.88 12.14
CA GLY A 214 -23.10 11.07 12.83
C GLY A 214 -23.00 12.33 11.97
N GLY A 215 -23.46 12.26 10.70
CA GLY A 215 -23.50 13.39 9.78
C GLY A 215 -22.25 13.57 8.92
N CYS A 216 -21.37 12.56 8.83
CA CYS A 216 -20.28 12.58 7.86
C CYS A 216 -20.84 12.37 6.44
N VAL A 217 -20.45 13.24 5.52
CA VAL A 217 -20.96 13.30 4.15
C VAL A 217 -19.97 12.76 3.12
N LEU A 218 -18.79 12.37 3.56
CA LEU A 218 -17.74 11.74 2.78
C LEU A 218 -16.91 10.87 3.75
N ILE A 219 -16.58 9.65 3.34
CA ILE A 219 -15.81 8.70 4.15
C ILE A 219 -14.50 8.35 3.44
N SER A 220 -13.43 8.28 4.23
CA SER A 220 -12.19 7.63 3.83
C SER A 220 -11.78 6.59 4.88
N GLN A 221 -10.82 5.76 4.55
CA GLN A 221 -10.32 4.73 5.45
C GLN A 221 -8.80 4.54 5.32
N HIS A 222 -8.22 3.97 6.38
CA HIS A 222 -6.91 3.38 6.44
C HIS A 222 -7.05 2.03 7.14
N ALA A 223 -7.70 1.13 6.42
CA ALA A 223 -8.02 -0.24 6.76
C ALA A 223 -8.26 -0.99 5.43
N ASP A 224 -8.16 -2.31 5.44
CA ASP A 224 -7.79 -3.06 4.24
C ASP A 224 -8.95 -3.82 3.57
N SER A 225 -10.16 -3.78 4.18
CA SER A 225 -11.33 -4.49 3.66
C SER A 225 -12.23 -3.62 2.79
N MET A 226 -13.24 -4.24 2.19
CA MET A 226 -14.30 -3.56 1.44
C MET A 226 -15.47 -3.08 2.34
N GLY A 227 -15.32 -3.13 3.67
CA GLY A 227 -16.40 -2.78 4.61
C GLY A 227 -16.84 -1.33 4.49
N ALA A 228 -15.92 -0.38 4.62
CA ALA A 228 -16.22 1.05 4.51
C ALA A 228 -16.69 1.45 3.10
N PRO A 229 -16.03 1.04 2.00
CA PRO A 229 -16.54 1.27 0.65
C PRO A 229 -17.97 0.77 0.42
N THR A 230 -18.28 -0.44 0.87
CA THR A 230 -19.62 -1.02 0.74
C THR A 230 -20.67 -0.25 1.54
N ALA A 231 -20.33 0.23 2.74
CA ALA A 231 -21.21 1.09 3.52
C ALA A 231 -21.50 2.42 2.79
N CYS A 232 -20.48 3.02 2.20
CA CYS A 232 -20.61 4.23 1.41
C CYS A 232 -21.51 4.05 0.19
N GLU A 233 -21.32 2.95 -0.57
CA GLU A 233 -22.17 2.62 -1.72
C GLU A 233 -23.64 2.46 -1.32
N THR A 234 -23.89 1.74 -0.22
CA THR A 234 -25.25 1.54 0.29
C THR A 234 -25.92 2.85 0.71
N ALA A 235 -25.16 3.77 1.30
CA ALA A 235 -25.67 5.05 1.79
C ALA A 235 -25.66 6.16 0.72
N GLY A 236 -25.05 5.95 -0.44
CA GLY A 236 -24.85 6.98 -1.46
C GLY A 236 -23.87 8.08 -1.04
N VAL A 237 -22.89 7.75 -0.18
CA VAL A 237 -21.90 8.70 0.36
C VAL A 237 -20.57 8.52 -0.38
N PRO A 238 -19.94 9.59 -0.88
CA PRO A 238 -18.65 9.52 -1.54
C PRO A 238 -17.57 8.83 -0.68
N ASN A 239 -16.75 7.99 -1.31
CA ASN A 239 -15.64 7.26 -0.67
C ASN A 239 -14.30 7.58 -1.33
N VAL A 240 -13.30 7.89 -0.50
CA VAL A 240 -11.89 7.96 -0.88
C VAL A 240 -11.17 6.77 -0.29
N SER A 241 -10.69 5.88 -1.14
CA SER A 241 -10.12 4.61 -0.74
C SER A 241 -8.64 4.70 -0.35
N TYR A 242 -8.14 3.60 0.17
CA TYR A 242 -6.77 3.42 0.62
C TYR A 242 -6.15 2.17 -0.01
N ASN A 243 -4.94 2.33 -0.53
CA ASN A 243 -4.06 1.32 -1.14
C ASN A 243 -4.53 0.64 -2.41
N GLY A 244 -5.77 0.42 -2.64
CA GLY A 244 -6.26 -0.19 -3.88
C GLY A 244 -7.53 0.49 -4.35
N SER A 245 -7.84 0.38 -5.63
CA SER A 245 -9.15 0.80 -6.12
C SER A 245 -10.22 -0.10 -5.53
N THR A 246 -11.20 0.52 -4.89
CA THR A 246 -12.41 -0.15 -4.39
C THR A 246 -13.62 0.13 -5.27
N GLU A 247 -13.41 0.65 -6.48
CA GLU A 247 -14.48 0.99 -7.44
C GLU A 247 -15.45 -0.17 -7.67
N ALA A 248 -14.94 -1.40 -7.73
CA ALA A 248 -15.78 -2.58 -7.90
C ALA A 248 -16.78 -2.79 -6.74
N ALA A 249 -16.45 -2.35 -5.52
CA ALA A 249 -17.32 -2.44 -4.34
C ALA A 249 -18.21 -1.21 -4.16
N CYS A 250 -17.85 -0.07 -4.74
CA CYS A 250 -18.57 1.18 -4.60
C CYS A 250 -18.59 2.00 -5.91
N PRO A 251 -19.13 1.43 -7.01
CA PRO A 251 -19.01 2.02 -8.36
C PRO A 251 -19.68 3.38 -8.52
N ASN A 252 -20.65 3.71 -7.67
CA ASN A 252 -21.35 5.00 -7.73
C ASN A 252 -20.80 6.04 -6.75
N THR A 253 -19.98 5.63 -5.79
CA THR A 253 -19.49 6.48 -4.72
C THR A 253 -17.98 6.59 -4.64
N PHE A 254 -17.23 5.74 -5.34
CA PHE A 254 -15.78 5.81 -5.45
C PHE A 254 -15.32 7.15 -6.07
N LEU A 255 -14.34 7.80 -5.43
CA LEU A 255 -13.71 9.02 -5.95
C LEU A 255 -12.29 8.76 -6.45
N VAL A 256 -11.45 8.25 -5.59
CA VAL A 256 -10.02 8.04 -5.84
C VAL A 256 -9.45 7.13 -4.75
N SER A 257 -8.34 6.47 -5.05
CA SER A 257 -7.50 5.81 -4.05
C SER A 257 -6.06 6.32 -4.13
N SER A 258 -5.44 6.54 -2.99
CA SER A 258 -3.99 6.65 -2.90
C SER A 258 -3.42 5.26 -2.65
N ARG A 259 -2.39 4.86 -3.39
CA ARG A 259 -1.78 3.55 -3.27
C ARG A 259 -0.26 3.61 -3.21
N VAL A 260 0.34 2.56 -2.68
CA VAL A 260 1.77 2.32 -2.75
C VAL A 260 2.05 1.34 -3.89
N ASN A 261 3.00 1.69 -4.74
CA ASN A 261 3.60 0.81 -5.71
C ASN A 261 4.95 0.32 -5.17
N TRP A 262 5.04 -0.95 -4.83
CA TRP A 262 6.24 -1.57 -4.26
C TRP A 262 7.23 -2.10 -5.31
N GLU A 263 6.86 -2.10 -6.59
CA GLU A 263 7.73 -2.59 -7.67
C GLU A 263 9.11 -1.91 -7.69
N PRO A 264 9.24 -0.56 -7.54
CA PRO A 264 10.54 0.10 -7.50
C PRO A 264 11.43 -0.41 -6.37
N TYR A 265 10.87 -0.67 -5.19
CA TYR A 265 11.64 -1.22 -4.08
C TYR A 265 12.10 -2.65 -4.33
N PHE A 266 11.22 -3.52 -4.81
CA PHE A 266 11.58 -4.91 -5.05
C PHE A 266 12.64 -5.03 -6.15
N GLU A 267 12.51 -4.27 -7.23
CA GLU A 267 13.55 -4.23 -8.27
C GLU A 267 14.90 -3.79 -7.70
N TYR A 268 14.90 -2.72 -6.90
CA TYR A 268 16.10 -2.20 -6.25
C TYR A 268 16.74 -3.24 -5.32
N ALA A 269 15.98 -3.79 -4.39
CA ALA A 269 16.50 -4.73 -3.40
C ALA A 269 17.00 -6.04 -4.04
N ILE A 270 16.27 -6.59 -5.00
CA ILE A 270 16.65 -7.79 -5.74
C ILE A 270 17.95 -7.55 -6.54
N LYS A 271 18.09 -6.41 -7.19
CA LYS A 271 19.34 -6.03 -7.89
C LYS A 271 20.52 -5.90 -6.92
N CYS A 272 20.31 -5.30 -5.76
CA CYS A 272 21.35 -5.23 -4.72
C CYS A 272 21.83 -6.63 -4.31
N VAL A 273 20.90 -7.58 -4.11
CA VAL A 273 21.27 -8.97 -3.77
C VAL A 273 22.03 -9.64 -4.93
N ALA A 274 21.59 -9.46 -6.16
CA ALA A 274 22.25 -10.02 -7.34
C ALA A 274 23.70 -9.51 -7.51
N ASP A 275 23.90 -8.23 -7.27
CA ASP A 275 25.19 -7.52 -7.43
C ASP A 275 26.09 -7.65 -6.20
N GLY A 276 25.56 -8.17 -5.08
CA GLY A 276 26.28 -8.21 -3.80
C GLY A 276 26.52 -6.83 -3.20
N THR A 277 25.67 -5.85 -3.52
CA THR A 277 25.72 -4.50 -2.96
C THR A 277 24.77 -4.39 -1.77
N PRO A 278 25.08 -3.54 -0.76
CA PRO A 278 24.20 -3.36 0.39
C PRO A 278 22.83 -2.78 -0.04
N ILE A 279 21.77 -3.28 0.59
CA ILE A 279 20.45 -2.65 0.56
C ILE A 279 20.45 -1.51 1.59
N ASP A 280 19.79 -0.39 1.30
CA ASP A 280 19.64 0.69 2.27
C ASP A 280 18.96 0.20 3.54
N THR A 281 19.48 0.63 4.70
CA THR A 281 18.93 0.23 6.01
C THR A 281 17.46 0.66 6.16
N ASP A 282 17.17 1.90 5.75
CA ASP A 282 15.83 2.50 5.76
C ASP A 282 15.56 3.13 4.38
N TRP A 283 14.97 2.37 3.48
CA TRP A 283 14.58 2.88 2.16
C TRP A 283 13.22 3.58 2.22
N CYS A 284 13.09 4.71 1.53
CA CYS A 284 11.83 5.45 1.44
C CYS A 284 11.49 5.81 -0.01
N GLY A 285 10.37 5.29 -0.49
CA GLY A 285 9.78 5.66 -1.78
C GLY A 285 8.83 6.85 -1.66
N THR A 286 8.71 7.62 -2.73
CA THR A 286 7.94 8.87 -2.80
C THR A 286 7.07 8.93 -4.06
N LEU A 287 6.31 10.00 -4.22
CA LEU A 287 5.63 10.34 -5.48
C LEU A 287 6.63 10.46 -6.65
N GLU A 288 7.80 11.07 -6.41
CA GLU A 288 8.84 11.26 -7.44
C GLU A 288 9.44 9.94 -7.92
N THR A 289 9.55 8.95 -7.03
CA THR A 289 10.08 7.62 -7.36
C THR A 289 9.04 6.68 -7.96
N GLY A 290 7.79 7.11 -8.09
CA GLY A 290 6.70 6.26 -8.55
C GLY A 290 6.24 5.22 -7.52
N SER A 291 6.64 5.39 -6.25
CA SER A 291 6.27 4.48 -5.16
C SER A 291 4.95 4.85 -4.48
N VAL A 292 4.52 6.09 -4.63
CA VAL A 292 3.20 6.59 -4.17
C VAL A 292 2.47 7.18 -5.37
N GLU A 293 1.23 6.81 -5.56
CA GLU A 293 0.43 7.27 -6.70
C GLU A 293 -1.06 7.33 -6.35
N LEU A 294 -1.83 8.04 -7.17
CA LEU A 294 -3.28 8.00 -7.14
C LEU A 294 -3.80 7.03 -8.22
N SER A 295 -4.94 6.41 -7.95
CA SER A 295 -5.72 5.74 -8.99
C SER A 295 -6.30 6.77 -9.97
N ASP A 296 -6.77 6.30 -11.11
CA ASP A 296 -7.57 7.12 -12.02
C ASP A 296 -8.80 7.69 -11.30
N LEU A 297 -9.22 8.91 -11.71
CA LEU A 297 -10.38 9.63 -11.19
C LEU A 297 -11.64 9.26 -11.95
#